data_460dac29a4d3b5f9dd7c71014dfa99a5
#
_entry.id   460dac29a4d3b5f9dd7c71014dfa99a5
#
_cell.length_a   1.000
_cell.length_b   1.000
_cell.length_c   1.000
_cell.angle_alpha   90.00
_cell.angle_beta   90.00
_cell.angle_gamma   90.00
#
_symmetry.space_group_name_H-M   'P 1'
#
loop_
_entity.id
_entity.type
_entity.pdbx_description
1 polymer ?
#
loop_
_entity_poly.entity_id
_entity_poly.type
_entity_poly.pdbx_seq_one_letter_code
_entity_poly.pdbx_strand_id
1 'polypeptide(L)'
;MARISSYPVDQNIVGQDKLLGTDNAGLITKNYTLDGISGWMNANGSLQIVGQSNYSFNVAGETVGVISGPAENATFASITAMTFSKTSTSGNNVIDYLLTLVGRDVILARLDNLNNFGVYKLVSLVVDAGDANYYNATFTVITANGNIIANKYYGFAIYPEVATTGDLNFTFTQGTPATTWTITHNLGKFPSV
;
A
#
# COMPACT_ATOMS: atom_id res chain seq x y z
N MET A 1 38.78 8.03 -29.73
CA MET A 1 37.95 7.32 -28.76
C MET A 1 37.03 8.34 -28.09
N ALA A 2 35.71 8.22 -28.27
CA ALA A 2 34.77 9.15 -27.59
C ALA A 2 34.77 8.87 -26.07
N ARG A 3 34.87 9.94 -25.28
CA ARG A 3 34.81 9.82 -23.81
C ARG A 3 33.36 9.99 -23.38
N ILE A 4 32.87 9.16 -22.46
CA ILE A 4 31.51 9.22 -21.92
C ILE A 4 31.23 10.61 -21.34
N SER A 5 32.24 11.27 -20.75
CA SER A 5 32.11 12.63 -20.21
C SER A 5 31.89 13.74 -21.25
N SER A 6 32.00 13.42 -22.55
CA SER A 6 31.74 14.39 -23.63
C SER A 6 30.30 14.39 -24.13
N TYR A 7 29.45 13.48 -23.66
CA TYR A 7 28.04 13.47 -24.00
C TYR A 7 27.26 14.40 -23.07
N PRO A 8 26.28 15.15 -23.59
CA PRO A 8 25.42 15.98 -22.75
C PRO A 8 24.60 15.09 -21.80
N VAL A 9 24.35 15.61 -20.60
CA VAL A 9 23.45 14.97 -19.66
C VAL A 9 22.00 15.20 -20.14
N ASP A 10 21.24 14.12 -20.26
CA ASP A 10 19.80 14.23 -20.51
C ASP A 10 19.10 14.79 -19.26
N GLN A 11 18.38 15.91 -19.45
CA GLN A 11 17.61 16.58 -18.40
C GLN A 11 16.15 16.11 -18.33
N ASN A 12 15.67 15.37 -19.35
CA ASN A 12 14.30 14.91 -19.48
C ASN A 12 14.24 13.40 -19.64
N ILE A 13 14.69 12.68 -18.60
CA ILE A 13 14.69 11.21 -18.59
C ILE A 13 13.26 10.70 -18.69
N VAL A 14 13.00 9.82 -19.67
CA VAL A 14 11.71 9.14 -19.89
C VAL A 14 11.88 7.63 -19.86
N GLY A 15 10.78 6.89 -19.60
CA GLY A 15 10.84 5.44 -19.46
C GLY A 15 11.34 4.68 -20.69
N GLN A 16 11.24 5.28 -21.88
CA GLN A 16 11.72 4.69 -23.13
C GLN A 16 13.22 4.95 -23.41
N ASP A 17 13.89 5.77 -22.59
CA ASP A 17 15.34 5.96 -22.69
C ASP A 17 16.08 4.66 -22.45
N LYS A 18 17.21 4.50 -23.15
CA LYS A 18 17.90 3.23 -23.21
C LYS A 18 19.28 3.28 -22.57
N LEU A 19 19.56 2.24 -21.80
CA LEU A 19 20.88 1.94 -21.30
C LEU A 19 21.48 0.79 -22.12
N LEU A 20 22.76 0.87 -22.43
CA LEU A 20 23.49 -0.19 -23.11
C LEU A 20 24.15 -1.11 -22.07
N GLY A 21 23.96 -2.40 -22.20
CA GLY A 21 24.58 -3.40 -21.34
C GLY A 21 24.78 -4.74 -22.05
N THR A 22 25.22 -5.75 -21.32
CA THR A 22 25.36 -7.11 -21.81
C THR A 22 24.35 -8.03 -21.12
N ASP A 23 24.01 -9.16 -21.75
CA ASP A 23 23.26 -10.20 -21.10
C ASP A 23 24.08 -10.90 -19.99
N ASN A 24 23.41 -11.75 -19.21
CA ASN A 24 24.03 -12.46 -18.08
C ASN A 24 25.24 -13.30 -18.50
N ALA A 25 25.28 -13.80 -19.74
CA ALA A 25 26.42 -14.58 -20.26
C ALA A 25 27.54 -13.69 -20.79
N GLY A 26 27.36 -12.37 -20.89
CA GLY A 26 28.31 -11.41 -21.42
C GLY A 26 28.57 -11.52 -22.93
N LEU A 27 27.72 -12.27 -23.65
CA LEU A 27 27.89 -12.62 -25.07
C LEU A 27 27.22 -11.65 -26.03
N ILE A 28 26.12 -11.03 -25.60
CA ILE A 28 25.30 -10.19 -26.46
C ILE A 28 25.11 -8.82 -25.81
N THR A 29 25.41 -7.77 -26.57
CA THR A 29 25.09 -6.40 -26.17
C THR A 29 23.60 -6.13 -26.37
N LYS A 30 22.94 -5.61 -25.36
CA LYS A 30 21.49 -5.33 -25.34
C LYS A 30 21.19 -3.91 -24.91
N ASN A 31 20.06 -3.40 -25.38
CA ASN A 31 19.47 -2.17 -24.87
C ASN A 31 18.44 -2.52 -23.80
N TYR A 32 18.51 -1.84 -22.68
CA TYR A 32 17.54 -1.91 -21.60
C TYR A 32 16.83 -0.56 -21.50
N THR A 33 15.51 -0.53 -21.52
CA THR A 33 14.74 0.69 -21.24
C THR A 33 14.66 0.93 -19.74
N LEU A 34 14.51 2.19 -19.34
CA LEU A 34 14.29 2.53 -17.93
C LEU A 34 12.99 1.92 -17.40
N ASP A 35 11.92 1.89 -18.22
CA ASP A 35 10.68 1.18 -17.89
C ASP A 35 10.92 -0.31 -17.65
N GLY A 36 11.73 -0.95 -18.49
CA GLY A 36 12.08 -2.37 -18.33
C GLY A 36 12.85 -2.63 -17.04
N ILE A 37 13.82 -1.78 -16.70
CA ILE A 37 14.62 -1.90 -15.47
C ILE A 37 13.73 -1.66 -14.24
N SER A 38 12.94 -0.60 -14.24
CA SER A 38 12.03 -0.30 -13.12
C SER A 38 10.99 -1.38 -12.91
N GLY A 39 10.43 -1.91 -14.01
CA GLY A 39 9.51 -3.05 -13.96
C GLY A 39 10.14 -4.30 -13.37
N TRP A 40 11.38 -4.62 -13.77
CA TRP A 40 12.13 -5.73 -13.19
C TRP A 40 12.42 -5.52 -11.70
N MET A 41 12.87 -4.33 -11.31
CA MET A 41 13.13 -3.99 -9.90
C MET A 41 11.86 -4.09 -9.05
N ASN A 42 10.72 -3.65 -9.57
CA ASN A 42 9.44 -3.75 -8.88
C ASN A 42 8.98 -5.21 -8.74
N ALA A 43 9.07 -6.00 -9.81
CA ALA A 43 8.71 -7.42 -9.82
C ALA A 43 9.59 -8.27 -8.87
N ASN A 44 10.86 -7.89 -8.69
CA ASN A 44 11.79 -8.59 -7.80
C ASN A 44 11.88 -7.99 -6.39
N GLY A 45 10.97 -7.09 -6.03
CA GLY A 45 10.90 -6.51 -4.70
C GLY A 45 12.03 -5.54 -4.35
N SER A 46 12.90 -5.18 -5.30
CA SER A 46 14.02 -4.27 -5.05
C SER A 46 13.60 -2.85 -4.71
N LEU A 47 12.35 -2.48 -5.02
CA LEU A 47 11.74 -1.19 -4.69
C LEU A 47 10.72 -1.29 -3.55
N GLN A 48 10.60 -2.44 -2.88
CA GLN A 48 9.65 -2.60 -1.78
C GLN A 48 10.15 -1.93 -0.50
N ILE A 49 9.25 -1.20 0.13
CA ILE A 49 9.44 -0.68 1.47
C ILE A 49 8.99 -1.75 2.47
N VAL A 50 9.71 -1.92 3.56
CA VAL A 50 9.34 -2.88 4.63
C VAL A 50 7.91 -2.60 5.11
N GLY A 51 7.08 -3.64 5.11
CA GLY A 51 5.67 -3.53 5.50
C GLY A 51 4.72 -3.11 4.36
N GLN A 52 5.21 -3.01 3.13
CA GLN A 52 4.41 -2.79 1.93
C GLN A 52 4.45 -4.01 1.03
N SER A 53 3.30 -4.44 0.51
CA SER A 53 3.20 -5.47 -0.53
C SER A 53 2.69 -4.82 -1.82
N ASN A 54 3.34 -5.11 -2.94
CA ASN A 54 2.96 -4.54 -4.23
C ASN A 54 2.17 -5.56 -5.05
N TYR A 55 1.14 -5.06 -5.71
CA TYR A 55 0.26 -5.85 -6.58
C TYR A 55 -0.04 -5.08 -7.86
N SER A 56 -0.27 -5.81 -8.95
CA SER A 56 -0.99 -5.23 -10.10
C SER A 56 -2.50 -5.42 -9.89
N PHE A 57 -3.31 -4.56 -10.49
CA PHE A 57 -4.76 -4.71 -10.45
C PHE A 57 -5.28 -5.18 -11.80
N ASN A 58 -6.18 -6.18 -11.78
CA ASN A 58 -7.03 -6.58 -12.87
C ASN A 58 -8.50 -6.69 -12.43
N VAL A 59 -9.42 -6.45 -13.34
CA VAL A 59 -10.87 -6.46 -13.05
C VAL A 59 -11.35 -7.85 -12.59
N ALA A 60 -10.81 -8.89 -13.19
CA ALA A 60 -11.16 -10.27 -12.86
C ALA A 60 -9.96 -11.20 -13.05
N GLY A 61 -10.08 -12.37 -12.48
CA GLY A 61 -9.09 -13.44 -12.61
C GLY A 61 -8.15 -13.55 -11.42
N GLU A 62 -7.74 -14.78 -11.19
CA GLU A 62 -6.78 -15.18 -10.18
C GLU A 62 -5.42 -15.36 -10.88
N THR A 63 -4.55 -14.38 -10.72
CA THR A 63 -3.20 -14.37 -11.28
C THR A 63 -2.20 -14.02 -10.19
N VAL A 64 -1.06 -14.68 -10.17
CA VAL A 64 0.01 -14.41 -9.19
C VAL A 64 0.44 -12.94 -9.26
N GLY A 65 0.53 -12.30 -8.11
CA GLY A 65 0.91 -10.89 -8.00
C GLY A 65 -0.22 -9.90 -8.32
N VAL A 66 -1.46 -10.38 -8.44
CA VAL A 66 -2.62 -9.56 -8.81
C VAL A 66 -3.59 -9.43 -7.64
N ILE A 67 -4.22 -8.27 -7.55
CA ILE A 67 -5.46 -8.03 -6.82
C ILE A 67 -6.59 -7.82 -7.82
N SER A 68 -7.79 -8.32 -7.52
CA SER A 68 -8.95 -8.26 -8.43
C SER A 68 -10.26 -8.07 -7.66
N GLY A 69 -11.38 -7.94 -8.39
CA GLY A 69 -12.73 -7.87 -7.86
C GLY A 69 -13.49 -6.60 -8.18
N PRO A 70 -12.97 -5.38 -7.91
CA PRO A 70 -13.61 -4.15 -8.35
C PRO A 70 -13.73 -4.03 -9.87
N ALA A 71 -14.77 -3.34 -10.35
CA ALA A 71 -14.90 -3.00 -11.76
C ALA A 71 -13.78 -2.03 -12.19
N GLU A 72 -13.47 -2.01 -13.49
CA GLU A 72 -12.58 -1.00 -14.09
C GLU A 72 -13.08 0.40 -13.78
N ASN A 73 -12.17 1.28 -13.36
CA ASN A 73 -12.48 2.66 -12.95
C ASN A 73 -13.44 2.79 -11.75
N ALA A 74 -13.64 1.72 -10.96
CA ALA A 74 -14.38 1.85 -9.72
C ALA A 74 -13.71 2.90 -8.81
N THR A 75 -14.51 3.70 -8.11
CA THR A 75 -13.94 4.65 -7.12
C THR A 75 -13.38 3.86 -5.94
N PHE A 76 -12.26 4.31 -5.38
CA PHE A 76 -11.74 3.70 -4.16
C PHE A 76 -12.77 3.71 -3.01
N ALA A 77 -13.65 4.72 -2.99
CA ALA A 77 -14.74 4.82 -2.00
C ALA A 77 -15.80 3.70 -2.12
N SER A 78 -15.91 3.04 -3.27
CA SER A 78 -16.88 1.96 -3.48
C SER A 78 -16.31 0.56 -3.23
N ILE A 79 -15.01 0.43 -2.96
CA ILE A 79 -14.35 -0.86 -2.78
C ILE A 79 -14.62 -1.38 -1.37
N THR A 80 -15.40 -2.45 -1.28
CA THR A 80 -15.71 -3.15 -0.02
C THR A 80 -15.17 -4.57 0.03
N ALA A 81 -14.74 -5.11 -1.12
CA ALA A 81 -14.13 -6.43 -1.21
C ALA A 81 -13.12 -6.49 -2.37
N MET A 82 -12.09 -7.29 -2.20
CA MET A 82 -11.09 -7.63 -3.24
C MET A 82 -10.53 -9.01 -3.00
N THR A 83 -10.09 -9.66 -4.09
CA THR A 83 -9.31 -10.89 -4.03
C THR A 83 -7.83 -10.58 -4.16
N PHE A 84 -7.02 -11.13 -3.28
CA PHE A 84 -5.57 -10.96 -3.23
C PHE A 84 -4.87 -12.27 -3.59
N SER A 85 -3.87 -12.23 -4.47
CA SER A 85 -2.89 -13.31 -4.55
C SER A 85 -2.09 -13.37 -3.24
N LYS A 86 -1.82 -14.59 -2.71
CA LYS A 86 -0.91 -14.76 -1.56
C LYS A 86 0.53 -14.34 -1.89
N THR A 87 0.84 -14.25 -3.18
CA THR A 87 2.17 -13.87 -3.69
C THR A 87 2.09 -12.46 -4.26
N SER A 88 2.99 -11.59 -3.85
CA SER A 88 3.12 -10.23 -4.38
C SER A 88 3.75 -10.20 -5.76
N THR A 89 3.81 -9.03 -6.41
CA THR A 89 4.50 -8.88 -7.71
C THR A 89 6.00 -9.22 -7.66
N SER A 90 6.60 -9.19 -6.48
CA SER A 90 8.00 -9.61 -6.28
C SER A 90 8.20 -11.13 -6.25
N GLY A 91 7.15 -11.92 -6.38
CA GLY A 91 7.20 -13.38 -6.29
C GLY A 91 7.26 -13.94 -4.85
N ASN A 92 7.22 -13.09 -3.83
CA ASN A 92 7.25 -13.51 -2.43
C ASN A 92 5.85 -13.84 -1.93
N ASN A 93 5.75 -14.94 -1.18
CA ASN A 93 4.54 -15.23 -0.40
C ASN A 93 4.49 -14.26 0.78
N VAL A 94 3.45 -13.44 0.84
CA VAL A 94 3.27 -12.39 1.85
C VAL A 94 2.03 -12.61 2.72
N ILE A 95 1.41 -13.79 2.63
CA ILE A 95 0.10 -14.04 3.28
C ILE A 95 0.18 -13.93 4.81
N ASP A 96 1.23 -14.45 5.42
CA ASP A 96 1.37 -14.39 6.88
C ASP A 96 1.44 -12.93 7.37
N TYR A 97 2.13 -12.07 6.61
CA TYR A 97 2.13 -10.63 6.87
C TYR A 97 0.73 -10.03 6.68
N LEU A 98 0.05 -10.31 5.57
CA LEU A 98 -1.29 -9.78 5.30
C LEU A 98 -2.30 -10.18 6.39
N LEU A 99 -2.21 -11.40 6.91
CA LEU A 99 -3.07 -11.88 8.00
C LEU A 99 -2.88 -11.06 9.29
N THR A 100 -1.69 -10.52 9.54
CA THR A 100 -1.46 -9.64 10.71
C THR A 100 -2.16 -8.28 10.58
N LEU A 101 -2.57 -7.91 9.37
CA LEU A 101 -3.25 -6.64 9.10
C LEU A 101 -4.77 -6.71 9.33
N VAL A 102 -5.34 -7.90 9.54
CA VAL A 102 -6.77 -8.04 9.82
C VAL A 102 -7.12 -7.30 11.12
N GLY A 103 -8.17 -6.47 11.05
CA GLY A 103 -8.59 -5.58 12.13
C GLY A 103 -7.80 -4.26 12.19
N ARG A 104 -6.82 -4.04 11.33
CA ARG A 104 -6.02 -2.80 11.24
C ARG A 104 -6.51 -1.90 10.12
N ASP A 105 -6.11 -0.66 10.21
CA ASP A 105 -6.27 0.28 9.11
C ASP A 105 -5.14 0.06 8.10
N VAL A 106 -5.52 -0.01 6.82
CA VAL A 106 -4.62 -0.30 5.70
C VAL A 106 -4.81 0.74 4.61
N ILE A 107 -3.78 0.96 3.82
CA ILE A 107 -3.84 1.80 2.64
C ILE A 107 -3.60 0.96 1.38
N LEU A 108 -4.41 1.17 0.36
CA LEU A 108 -4.18 0.73 -1.00
C LEU A 108 -4.00 1.98 -1.86
N ALA A 109 -2.81 2.17 -2.41
CA ALA A 109 -2.49 3.37 -3.19
C ALA A 109 -1.80 3.01 -4.50
N ARG A 110 -2.15 3.73 -5.58
CA ARG A 110 -1.50 3.57 -6.87
C ARG A 110 -0.08 4.13 -6.84
N LEU A 111 0.90 3.33 -7.24
CA LEU A 111 2.32 3.69 -7.08
C LEU A 111 2.80 4.82 -8.00
N ASP A 112 2.21 4.96 -9.20
CA ASP A 112 2.55 6.02 -10.15
C ASP A 112 1.76 7.32 -9.92
N ASN A 113 0.74 7.31 -9.04
CA ASN A 113 -0.08 8.48 -8.71
C ASN A 113 -0.75 8.33 -7.35
N LEU A 114 -0.11 8.83 -6.32
CA LEU A 114 -0.56 8.72 -4.92
C LEU A 114 -1.87 9.47 -4.61
N ASN A 115 -2.39 10.29 -5.54
CA ASN A 115 -3.73 10.87 -5.41
C ASN A 115 -4.86 9.84 -5.67
N ASN A 116 -4.51 8.62 -6.12
CA ASN A 116 -5.44 7.52 -6.27
C ASN A 116 -5.19 6.51 -5.15
N PHE A 117 -5.99 6.57 -4.10
CA PHE A 117 -5.83 5.74 -2.91
C PHE A 117 -7.14 5.49 -2.18
N GLY A 118 -7.17 4.43 -1.38
CA GLY A 118 -8.16 4.18 -0.35
C GLY A 118 -7.50 3.77 0.95
N VAL A 119 -7.98 4.33 2.05
CA VAL A 119 -7.68 3.91 3.41
C VAL A 119 -8.90 3.15 3.93
N TYR A 120 -8.67 1.96 4.41
CA TYR A 120 -9.71 1.02 4.80
C TYR A 120 -9.39 0.38 6.14
N LYS A 121 -10.41 -0.01 6.88
CA LYS A 121 -10.26 -1.06 7.88
C LYS A 121 -10.34 -2.41 7.18
N LEU A 122 -9.30 -3.24 7.31
CA LEU A 122 -9.33 -4.62 6.82
C LEU A 122 -10.15 -5.46 7.80
N VAL A 123 -11.38 -5.81 7.41
CA VAL A 123 -12.33 -6.53 8.28
C VAL A 123 -12.02 -8.01 8.32
N SER A 124 -11.75 -8.60 7.16
CA SER A 124 -11.41 -10.02 7.04
C SER A 124 -10.48 -10.27 5.87
N LEU A 125 -9.72 -11.37 5.96
CA LEU A 125 -8.92 -11.92 4.89
C LEU A 125 -9.04 -13.44 4.98
N VAL A 126 -9.80 -14.06 4.09
CA VAL A 126 -10.16 -15.48 4.14
C VAL A 126 -9.69 -16.16 2.86
N VAL A 127 -9.13 -17.36 2.99
CA VAL A 127 -8.70 -18.15 1.82
C VAL A 127 -9.89 -18.35 0.87
N ASP A 128 -9.62 -18.23 -0.43
CA ASP A 128 -10.63 -18.52 -1.43
C ASP A 128 -10.99 -20.02 -1.43
N ALA A 129 -12.28 -20.32 -1.59
CA ALA A 129 -12.75 -21.71 -1.54
C ALA A 129 -12.34 -22.52 -2.78
N GLY A 130 -12.06 -21.86 -3.91
CA GLY A 130 -11.67 -22.49 -5.17
C GLY A 130 -10.16 -22.66 -5.32
N ASP A 131 -9.36 -21.74 -4.79
CA ASP A 131 -7.90 -21.80 -4.89
C ASP A 131 -7.20 -21.21 -3.66
N ALA A 132 -6.48 -22.03 -2.92
CA ALA A 132 -5.71 -21.66 -1.72
C ALA A 132 -4.54 -20.70 -1.99
N ASN A 133 -4.30 -20.29 -3.23
CA ASN A 133 -3.33 -19.25 -3.58
C ASN A 133 -3.93 -17.85 -3.51
N TYR A 134 -5.25 -17.74 -3.31
CA TYR A 134 -5.98 -16.46 -3.28
C TYR A 134 -6.77 -16.29 -1.98
N TYR A 135 -7.00 -15.04 -1.64
CA TYR A 135 -7.66 -14.65 -0.39
C TYR A 135 -8.65 -13.53 -0.66
N ASN A 136 -9.86 -13.70 -0.16
CA ASN A 136 -10.93 -12.71 -0.23
C ASN A 136 -10.84 -11.78 0.98
N ALA A 137 -10.55 -10.53 0.71
CA ALA A 137 -10.52 -9.45 1.69
C ALA A 137 -11.85 -8.70 1.70
N THR A 138 -12.32 -8.32 2.88
CA THR A 138 -13.43 -7.37 3.04
C THR A 138 -12.97 -6.13 3.77
N PHE A 139 -13.54 -4.98 3.37
CA PHE A 139 -13.11 -3.67 3.82
C PHE A 139 -14.27 -2.80 4.30
N THR A 140 -13.98 -1.94 5.28
CA THR A 140 -14.77 -0.76 5.58
C THR A 140 -13.97 0.47 5.19
N VAL A 141 -14.54 1.33 4.35
CA VAL A 141 -13.89 2.55 3.86
C VAL A 141 -13.76 3.57 4.98
N ILE A 142 -12.57 4.15 5.17
CA ILE A 142 -12.31 5.25 6.09
C ILE A 142 -12.21 6.56 5.31
N THR A 143 -11.35 6.62 4.31
CA THR A 143 -11.24 7.74 3.38
C THR A 143 -10.69 7.25 2.05
N ALA A 144 -11.04 7.93 0.96
CA ALA A 144 -10.59 7.52 -0.35
C ALA A 144 -10.60 8.67 -1.34
N ASN A 145 -9.77 8.56 -2.38
CA ASN A 145 -9.74 9.49 -3.50
C ASN A 145 -9.39 8.76 -4.80
N GLY A 146 -9.98 9.20 -5.91
CA GLY A 146 -9.70 8.68 -7.24
C GLY A 146 -10.29 7.29 -7.51
N ASN A 147 -9.77 6.65 -8.57
CA ASN A 147 -10.30 5.41 -9.14
C ASN A 147 -9.20 4.37 -9.29
N ILE A 148 -9.58 3.10 -9.13
CA ILE A 148 -8.71 1.96 -9.43
C ILE A 148 -8.72 1.69 -10.94
N ILE A 149 -7.54 1.45 -11.52
CA ILE A 149 -7.34 1.29 -12.98
C ILE A 149 -6.55 0.00 -13.22
N ALA A 150 -7.04 -0.83 -14.15
CA ALA A 150 -6.38 -2.09 -14.51
C ALA A 150 -4.97 -1.88 -15.08
N ASN A 151 -4.14 -2.89 -14.94
CA ASN A 151 -2.75 -2.92 -15.39
C ASN A 151 -1.86 -1.82 -14.75
N LYS A 152 -2.26 -1.32 -13.58
CA LYS A 152 -1.46 -0.42 -12.75
C LYS A 152 -0.99 -1.15 -11.50
N TYR A 153 0.10 -0.67 -10.92
CA TYR A 153 0.67 -1.21 -9.69
C TYR A 153 0.17 -0.43 -8.48
N TYR A 154 -0.12 -1.18 -7.43
CA TYR A 154 -0.65 -0.67 -6.16
C TYR A 154 0.19 -1.18 -5.00
N GLY A 155 0.51 -0.29 -4.08
CA GLY A 155 1.07 -0.63 -2.78
C GLY A 155 -0.04 -0.87 -1.77
N PHE A 156 0.04 -1.98 -1.06
CA PHE A 156 -0.83 -2.32 0.06
C PHE A 156 0.00 -2.38 1.33
N ALA A 157 -0.34 -1.59 2.32
CA ALA A 157 0.43 -1.44 3.55
C ALA A 157 -0.47 -1.14 4.75
N ILE A 158 0.08 -1.31 5.96
CA ILE A 158 -0.56 -0.78 7.17
C ILE A 158 -0.64 0.75 7.07
N TYR A 159 -1.81 1.30 7.43
CA TYR A 159 -1.98 2.72 7.64
C TYR A 159 -1.84 3.00 9.15
N PRO A 160 -0.85 3.77 9.59
CA PRO A 160 -0.66 4.00 11.01
C PRO A 160 -1.86 4.76 11.58
N GLU A 161 -2.54 4.15 12.56
CA GLU A 161 -3.50 4.90 13.36
C GLU A 161 -2.74 6.05 14.04
N VAL A 162 -3.20 7.26 13.81
CA VAL A 162 -2.82 8.36 14.69
C VAL A 162 -3.46 8.04 16.03
N ALA A 163 -2.66 7.62 16.99
CA ALA A 163 -3.16 7.42 18.33
C ALA A 163 -3.83 8.73 18.78
N THR A 164 -5.14 8.75 18.80
CA THR A 164 -5.94 9.85 19.35
C THR A 164 -5.86 9.89 20.89
N THR A 165 -5.06 9.02 21.48
CA THR A 165 -4.64 9.11 22.86
C THR A 165 -3.54 10.17 23.01
N GLY A 166 -3.81 11.39 22.51
CA GLY A 166 -3.17 12.56 23.06
C GLY A 166 -3.41 12.57 24.56
N ASP A 167 -2.51 13.15 25.31
CA ASP A 167 -2.67 13.29 26.75
C ASP A 167 -4.05 13.86 27.04
N LEU A 168 -4.98 13.00 27.48
CA LEU A 168 -6.36 13.38 27.72
C LEU A 168 -6.34 14.34 28.89
N ASN A 169 -6.48 15.62 28.61
CA ASN A 169 -6.61 16.67 29.63
C ASN A 169 -8.09 16.80 30.00
N PHE A 170 -8.36 16.80 31.28
CA PHE A 170 -9.67 17.06 31.82
C PHE A 170 -9.63 18.37 32.63
N THR A 171 -10.46 19.34 32.25
CA THR A 171 -10.62 20.59 32.98
C THR A 171 -11.93 20.55 33.76
N PHE A 172 -11.86 20.63 35.06
CA PHE A 172 -13.02 20.77 35.95
C PHE A 172 -13.20 22.22 36.38
N THR A 173 -14.41 22.74 36.18
CA THR A 173 -14.74 24.11 36.65
C THR A 173 -15.77 24.02 37.74
N GLN A 174 -15.43 24.44 38.96
CA GLN A 174 -16.31 24.53 40.08
C GLN A 174 -17.01 25.89 40.07
N GLY A 175 -18.29 25.90 39.71
CA GLY A 175 -19.07 27.13 39.59
C GLY A 175 -19.61 27.68 40.91
N THR A 176 -19.66 26.88 41.98
CA THR A 176 -20.15 27.26 43.29
C THR A 176 -19.21 26.74 44.38
N PRO A 177 -18.79 27.55 45.35
CA PRO A 177 -17.94 27.07 46.44
C PRO A 177 -18.59 25.90 47.19
N ALA A 178 -17.82 24.83 47.41
CA ALA A 178 -18.23 23.64 48.15
C ALA A 178 -17.08 23.10 48.99
N THR A 179 -17.40 22.48 50.12
CA THR A 179 -16.39 21.87 51.02
C THR A 179 -15.90 20.53 50.51
N THR A 180 -16.63 19.88 49.56
CA THR A 180 -16.25 18.61 48.94
C THR A 180 -16.47 18.71 47.44
N TRP A 181 -15.46 18.35 46.66
CA TRP A 181 -15.52 18.33 45.21
C TRP A 181 -15.45 16.87 44.73
N THR A 182 -16.46 16.45 43.96
CA THR A 182 -16.45 15.15 43.29
C THR A 182 -16.13 15.38 41.83
N ILE A 183 -14.96 14.90 41.38
CA ILE A 183 -14.49 15.06 40.02
C ILE A 183 -14.49 13.70 39.31
N THR A 184 -15.36 13.53 38.31
CA THR A 184 -15.39 12.33 37.47
C THR A 184 -14.73 12.66 36.13
N HIS A 185 -13.55 12.12 35.85
CA HIS A 185 -12.76 12.51 34.70
C HIS A 185 -12.71 11.45 33.57
N ASN A 186 -13.13 10.22 33.77
CA ASN A 186 -13.15 9.11 32.77
C ASN A 186 -11.87 8.95 31.92
N LEU A 187 -10.71 9.38 32.44
CA LEU A 187 -9.45 9.38 31.68
C LEU A 187 -8.76 8.00 31.65
N GLY A 188 -9.28 7.00 32.35
CA GLY A 188 -8.68 5.67 32.45
C GLY A 188 -7.31 5.62 33.14
N LYS A 189 -6.87 6.73 33.74
CA LYS A 189 -5.60 6.87 34.46
C LYS A 189 -5.80 7.66 35.76
N PHE A 190 -4.89 7.49 36.72
CA PHE A 190 -4.90 8.29 37.93
C PHE A 190 -4.44 9.73 37.63
N PRO A 191 -5.21 10.76 38.00
CA PRO A 191 -4.76 12.13 37.85
C PRO A 191 -3.63 12.43 38.84
N SER A 192 -2.65 13.19 38.39
CA SER A 192 -1.73 13.88 39.34
C SER A 192 -2.38 15.20 39.75
N VAL A 193 -2.50 15.42 41.03
CA VAL A 193 -3.06 16.68 41.65
C VAL A 193 -1.91 17.54 42.10
#